data_496360ee710b8d7a9f3ffaf34c00503f
#
_entry.id   496360ee710b8d7a9f3ffaf34c00503f
#
_cell.length_a   1.000
_cell.length_b   1.000
_cell.length_c   1.000
_cell.angle_alpha   90.00
_cell.angle_beta   90.00
_cell.angle_gamma   90.00
#
_symmetry.space_group_name_H-M   'P 1'
#
loop_
_entity.id
_entity.type
_entity.pdbx_description
1 polymer ?
#
loop_
_entity_poly.entity_id
_entity_poly.type
_entity_poly.pdbx_seq_one_letter_code
_entity_poly.pdbx_strand_id
1 'polypeptide(L)'
;MPTAGITYSKKKIERTDFKALREHEEGAVNAELGRIARPDDRIERAADIIRQADAEIALHLEDRDKAVASLWFYERVKGLATTIGVAPTAYREILSKALYGRNWKRTESGHVELEPVPAHVPTPELAKLAEEAGVPRVENASDELPRLARVVAAARARRGAAVVFMREAALALSEEPYGWDGEKIAEHAGVAKKLIWQQQRTARLARES
;
A
#
# COMPACT_ATOMS: atom_id res chain seq x y z
N MET A 1 40.33 -19.32 -1.67
CA MET A 1 39.91 -17.95 -1.41
C MET A 1 38.80 -17.99 -0.37
N PRO A 2 38.86 -17.24 0.76
CA PRO A 2 37.76 -17.25 1.70
C PRO A 2 36.52 -16.68 0.99
N THR A 3 35.44 -17.42 0.95
CA THR A 3 34.12 -16.96 0.51
C THR A 3 33.74 -15.78 1.37
N ALA A 4 33.65 -14.59 0.76
CA ALA A 4 33.19 -13.40 1.47
C ALA A 4 31.78 -13.69 2.00
N GLY A 5 31.67 -13.84 3.32
CA GLY A 5 30.38 -14.15 3.96
C GLY A 5 29.38 -13.00 3.79
N ILE A 6 28.10 -13.32 3.90
CA ILE A 6 27.05 -12.29 3.93
C ILE A 6 27.22 -11.45 5.19
N THR A 7 27.56 -10.19 5.03
CA THR A 7 27.66 -9.24 6.13
C THR A 7 26.42 -8.37 6.16
N TYR A 8 25.67 -8.42 7.26
CA TYR A 8 24.51 -7.57 7.45
C TYR A 8 24.89 -6.27 8.16
N SER A 9 24.27 -5.17 7.76
CA SER A 9 24.41 -3.88 8.42
C SER A 9 23.91 -3.94 9.86
N LYS A 10 24.65 -3.26 10.76
CA LYS A 10 24.21 -3.01 12.15
C LYS A 10 23.31 -1.77 12.27
N LYS A 11 23.01 -1.10 11.15
CA LYS A 11 22.22 0.11 11.11
C LYS A 11 20.82 -0.16 11.68
N LYS A 12 20.42 0.64 12.65
CA LYS A 12 19.09 0.60 13.25
C LYS A 12 18.26 1.70 12.62
N ILE A 13 17.10 1.34 12.09
CA ILE A 13 16.13 2.29 11.58
C ILE A 13 15.01 2.43 12.61
N GLU A 14 14.53 3.65 12.82
CA GLU A 14 13.39 3.92 13.68
C GLU A 14 12.17 3.10 13.26
N ARG A 15 11.46 2.54 14.23
CA ARG A 15 10.26 1.76 13.98
C ARG A 15 9.01 2.56 14.33
N THR A 16 8.06 2.57 13.43
CA THR A 16 6.74 3.14 13.66
C THR A 16 5.83 2.08 14.29
N ASP A 17 5.03 2.47 15.26
CA ASP A 17 3.90 1.66 15.72
C ASP A 17 2.75 1.79 14.70
N PHE A 18 2.76 0.90 13.72
CA PHE A 18 1.76 0.90 12.65
C PHE A 18 0.36 0.52 13.13
N LYS A 19 0.25 -0.16 14.28
CA LYS A 19 -1.06 -0.48 14.87
C LYS A 19 -1.69 0.79 15.43
N ALA A 20 -0.98 1.49 16.28
CA ALA A 20 -1.45 2.75 16.85
C ALA A 20 -1.72 3.82 15.76
N LEU A 21 -0.84 3.91 14.75
CA LEU A 21 -1.03 4.81 13.62
C LEU A 21 -2.33 4.48 12.86
N ARG A 22 -2.59 3.22 12.56
CA ARG A 22 -3.80 2.80 11.87
C ARG A 22 -5.04 3.10 12.69
N GLU A 23 -5.06 2.72 13.96
CA GLU A 23 -6.19 2.96 14.86
C GLU A 23 -6.50 4.46 14.96
N HIS A 24 -5.48 5.31 15.00
CA HIS A 24 -5.65 6.77 15.00
C HIS A 24 -6.29 7.29 13.70
N GLU A 25 -5.75 6.92 12.56
CA GLU A 25 -6.21 7.39 11.24
C GLU A 25 -7.62 6.87 10.91
N GLU A 26 -7.88 5.58 11.18
CA GLU A 26 -9.20 4.98 11.02
C GLU A 26 -10.21 5.63 11.97
N GLY A 27 -9.82 5.89 13.23
CA GLY A 27 -10.65 6.57 14.22
C GLY A 27 -11.04 7.98 13.80
N ALA A 28 -10.11 8.74 13.24
CA ALA A 28 -10.38 10.09 12.72
C ALA A 28 -11.41 10.07 11.57
N VAL A 29 -11.23 9.19 10.59
CA VAL A 29 -12.16 9.04 9.45
C VAL A 29 -13.54 8.56 9.94
N ASN A 30 -13.58 7.58 10.84
CA ASN A 30 -14.83 7.08 11.41
C ASN A 30 -15.59 8.16 12.18
N ALA A 31 -14.89 9.00 12.94
CA ALA A 31 -15.50 10.11 13.66
C ALA A 31 -16.02 11.20 12.72
N GLU A 32 -15.32 11.48 11.63
CA GLU A 32 -15.72 12.45 10.62
C GLU A 32 -16.96 11.98 9.84
N LEU A 33 -16.86 10.82 9.18
CA LEU A 33 -17.92 10.30 8.31
C LEU A 33 -19.14 9.80 9.09
N GLY A 34 -18.95 9.33 10.32
CA GLY A 34 -20.04 8.92 11.21
C GLY A 34 -20.96 10.07 11.64
N ARG A 35 -20.50 11.31 11.61
CA ARG A 35 -21.34 12.51 11.90
C ARG A 35 -22.20 12.95 10.72
N ILE A 36 -21.89 12.51 9.53
CA ILE A 36 -22.64 12.88 8.32
C ILE A 36 -23.87 11.99 8.23
N ALA A 37 -25.04 12.55 8.48
CA ALA A 37 -26.29 11.78 8.55
C ALA A 37 -26.79 11.37 7.16
N ARG A 38 -26.66 12.23 6.15
CA ARG A 38 -27.16 12.00 4.79
C ARG A 38 -26.20 11.11 4.00
N PRO A 39 -26.67 10.04 3.35
CA PRO A 39 -25.79 9.13 2.60
C PRO A 39 -25.20 9.78 1.33
N ASP A 40 -25.86 10.75 0.72
CA ASP A 40 -25.33 11.51 -0.43
C ASP A 40 -24.14 12.37 -0.03
N ASP A 41 -24.22 13.15 1.03
CA ASP A 41 -23.11 13.95 1.54
C ASP A 41 -21.97 13.04 2.05
N ARG A 42 -22.32 11.89 2.65
CA ARG A 42 -21.35 10.94 3.18
C ARG A 42 -20.54 10.26 2.08
N ILE A 43 -21.17 9.89 0.96
CA ILE A 43 -20.47 9.23 -0.15
C ILE A 43 -19.53 10.21 -0.86
N GLU A 44 -19.93 11.46 -1.04
CA GLU A 44 -19.09 12.50 -1.60
C GLU A 44 -17.85 12.73 -0.75
N ARG A 45 -18.04 12.90 0.57
CA ARG A 45 -16.92 13.10 1.49
C ARG A 45 -15.99 11.87 1.59
N ALA A 46 -16.55 10.67 1.60
CA ALA A 46 -15.75 9.44 1.56
C ALA A 46 -14.92 9.34 0.28
N ALA A 47 -15.49 9.72 -0.88
CA ALA A 47 -14.78 9.76 -2.15
C ALA A 47 -13.62 10.77 -2.13
N ASP A 48 -13.82 11.93 -1.49
CA ASP A 48 -12.75 12.93 -1.31
C ASP A 48 -11.59 12.39 -0.50
N ILE A 49 -11.87 11.76 0.63
CA ILE A 49 -10.83 11.14 1.48
C ILE A 49 -10.06 10.07 0.70
N ILE A 50 -10.76 9.24 -0.09
CA ILE A 50 -10.12 8.22 -0.92
C ILE A 50 -9.21 8.87 -1.96
N ARG A 51 -9.67 9.90 -2.67
CA ARG A 51 -8.86 10.61 -3.68
C ARG A 51 -7.61 11.24 -3.06
N GLN A 52 -7.73 11.90 -1.92
CA GLN A 52 -6.60 12.49 -1.20
C GLN A 52 -5.60 11.41 -0.75
N ALA A 53 -6.08 10.32 -0.19
CA ALA A 53 -5.24 9.22 0.24
C ALA A 53 -4.52 8.53 -0.94
N ASP A 54 -5.22 8.30 -2.06
CA ASP A 54 -4.61 7.72 -3.27
C ASP A 54 -3.53 8.64 -3.87
N ALA A 55 -3.74 9.95 -3.87
CA ALA A 55 -2.75 10.93 -4.32
C ALA A 55 -1.51 10.93 -3.41
N GLU A 56 -1.70 10.89 -2.10
CA GLU A 56 -0.60 10.83 -1.12
C GLU A 56 0.19 9.52 -1.22
N ILE A 57 -0.49 8.39 -1.41
CA ILE A 57 0.16 7.10 -1.67
C ILE A 57 0.98 7.19 -2.97
N ALA A 58 0.40 7.70 -4.05
CA ALA A 58 1.09 7.81 -5.34
C ALA A 58 2.35 8.69 -5.25
N LEU A 59 2.30 9.76 -4.46
CA LEU A 59 3.42 10.68 -4.27
C LEU A 59 4.61 10.04 -3.53
N HIS A 60 4.37 9.13 -2.58
CA HIS A 60 5.41 8.66 -1.65
C HIS A 60 5.75 7.18 -1.78
N LEU A 61 4.91 6.38 -2.44
CA LEU A 61 5.07 4.92 -2.52
C LEU A 61 6.36 4.53 -3.25
N GLU A 62 6.64 5.17 -4.37
CA GLU A 62 7.81 4.86 -5.19
C GLU A 62 9.11 5.20 -4.46
N ASP A 63 9.18 6.35 -3.79
CA ASP A 63 10.35 6.76 -3.02
C ASP A 63 10.59 5.84 -1.81
N ARG A 64 9.52 5.43 -1.13
CA ARG A 64 9.60 4.41 -0.07
C ARG A 64 10.19 3.10 -0.60
N ASP A 65 9.71 2.61 -1.73
CA ASP A 65 10.14 1.34 -2.32
C ASP A 65 11.58 1.42 -2.83
N LYS A 66 12.00 2.56 -3.40
CA LYS A 66 13.40 2.84 -3.76
C LYS A 66 14.32 2.87 -2.54
N ALA A 67 13.90 3.51 -1.45
CA ALA A 67 14.67 3.53 -0.20
C ALA A 67 14.82 2.12 0.40
N VAL A 68 13.77 1.32 0.39
CA VAL A 68 13.81 -0.10 0.82
C VAL A 68 14.79 -0.90 -0.02
N ALA A 69 14.72 -0.79 -1.35
CA ALA A 69 15.60 -1.49 -2.27
C ALA A 69 17.06 -1.06 -2.07
N SER A 70 17.32 0.24 -1.96
CA SER A 70 18.66 0.79 -1.70
C SER A 70 19.27 0.21 -0.42
N LEU A 71 18.54 0.24 0.69
CA LEU A 71 18.99 -0.29 1.98
C LEU A 71 19.23 -1.80 1.97
N TRP A 72 18.42 -2.54 1.20
CA TRP A 72 18.59 -3.98 1.10
C TRP A 72 19.76 -4.36 0.21
N PHE A 73 19.81 -3.86 -1.01
CA PHE A 73 20.77 -4.31 -2.02
C PHE A 73 22.20 -3.81 -1.74
N TYR A 74 22.34 -2.61 -1.22
CA TYR A 74 23.65 -1.99 -1.01
C TYR A 74 24.17 -2.07 0.42
N GLU A 75 23.27 -2.09 1.41
CA GLU A 75 23.66 -2.04 2.81
C GLU A 75 23.28 -3.29 3.61
N ARG A 76 22.49 -4.20 3.08
CA ARG A 76 22.02 -5.41 3.79
C ARG A 76 21.35 -5.11 5.12
N VAL A 77 20.54 -4.07 5.19
CA VAL A 77 19.79 -3.74 6.40
C VAL A 77 18.70 -4.77 6.67
N LYS A 78 18.62 -5.26 7.89
CA LYS A 78 17.60 -6.23 8.32
C LYS A 78 16.32 -5.54 8.81
N GLY A 79 15.21 -6.30 8.76
CA GLY A 79 13.94 -5.89 9.38
C GLY A 79 13.18 -4.83 8.61
N LEU A 80 13.53 -4.56 7.34
CA LEU A 80 12.88 -3.53 6.52
C LEU A 80 11.38 -3.78 6.32
N ALA A 81 10.92 -5.04 6.22
CA ALA A 81 9.49 -5.36 6.15
C ALA A 81 8.72 -4.80 7.37
N THR A 82 9.28 -5.01 8.58
CA THR A 82 8.71 -4.47 9.82
C THR A 82 8.81 -2.94 9.86
N THR A 83 9.93 -2.38 9.39
CA THR A 83 10.16 -0.92 9.34
C THR A 83 9.13 -0.20 8.46
N ILE A 84 8.65 -0.83 7.40
CA ILE A 84 7.62 -0.24 6.52
C ILE A 84 6.20 -0.79 6.77
N GLY A 85 6.03 -1.65 7.77
CA GLY A 85 4.72 -2.16 8.18
C GLY A 85 4.02 -3.03 7.14
N VAL A 86 4.77 -3.83 6.36
CA VAL A 86 4.18 -4.70 5.34
C VAL A 86 4.44 -6.18 5.64
N ALA A 87 3.60 -7.04 5.06
CA ALA A 87 3.79 -8.49 5.11
C ALA A 87 5.10 -8.91 4.39
N PRO A 88 5.74 -10.02 4.80
CA PRO A 88 6.96 -10.51 4.15
C PRO A 88 6.82 -10.74 2.64
N THR A 89 5.64 -11.15 2.17
CA THR A 89 5.36 -11.33 0.74
C THR A 89 5.42 -10.00 -0.01
N ALA A 90 4.70 -8.97 0.48
CA ALA A 90 4.73 -7.64 -0.12
C ALA A 90 6.14 -7.02 -0.12
N TYR A 91 6.91 -7.26 0.95
CA TYR A 91 8.31 -6.84 0.98
C TYR A 91 9.16 -7.52 -0.12
N ARG A 92 8.98 -8.83 -0.33
CA ARG A 92 9.68 -9.55 -1.41
C ARG A 92 9.27 -9.04 -2.79
N GLU A 93 8.00 -8.68 -2.98
CA GLU A 93 7.50 -8.07 -4.22
C GLU A 93 8.20 -6.74 -4.53
N ILE A 94 8.42 -5.89 -3.50
CA ILE A 94 9.17 -4.64 -3.66
C ILE A 94 10.59 -4.93 -4.18
N LEU A 95 11.30 -5.86 -3.55
CA LEU A 95 12.67 -6.20 -3.93
C LEU A 95 12.74 -6.84 -5.33
N SER A 96 11.81 -7.75 -5.63
CA SER A 96 11.73 -8.42 -6.93
C SER A 96 11.46 -7.40 -8.05
N LYS A 97 10.51 -6.49 -7.82
CA LYS A 97 10.20 -5.41 -8.76
C LYS A 97 11.40 -4.47 -8.97
N ALA A 98 12.13 -4.14 -7.91
CA ALA A 98 13.31 -3.29 -8.01
C ALA A 98 14.43 -3.95 -8.84
N LEU A 99 14.63 -5.27 -8.68
CA LEU A 99 15.72 -5.98 -9.36
C LEU A 99 15.39 -6.38 -10.81
N TYR A 100 14.12 -6.77 -11.08
CA TYR A 100 13.71 -7.35 -12.35
C TYR A 100 12.70 -6.52 -13.14
N GLY A 101 12.29 -5.36 -12.63
CA GLY A 101 11.21 -4.55 -13.21
C GLY A 101 9.81 -5.18 -13.05
N ARG A 102 9.73 -6.38 -12.48
CA ARG A 102 8.50 -7.16 -12.26
C ARG A 102 8.61 -7.95 -10.96
N ASN A 103 7.49 -8.22 -10.33
CA ASN A 103 7.42 -9.03 -9.10
C ASN A 103 6.94 -10.48 -9.35
N TRP A 104 6.40 -10.76 -10.52
CA TRP A 104 5.87 -12.07 -10.87
C TRP A 104 6.45 -12.58 -12.19
N LYS A 105 6.76 -13.88 -12.23
CA LYS A 105 7.07 -14.60 -13.47
C LYS A 105 6.05 -15.73 -13.66
N ARG A 106 5.77 -16.04 -14.93
CA ARG A 106 4.98 -17.20 -15.29
C ARG A 106 5.94 -18.39 -15.51
N THR A 107 5.70 -19.50 -14.82
CA THR A 107 6.45 -20.74 -15.00
C THR A 107 6.07 -21.42 -16.32
N GLU A 108 6.87 -22.39 -16.76
CA GLU A 108 6.57 -23.21 -17.95
C GLU A 108 5.22 -23.95 -17.82
N SER A 109 4.82 -24.34 -16.60
CA SER A 109 3.52 -24.93 -16.30
C SER A 109 2.36 -23.92 -16.26
N GLY A 110 2.62 -22.62 -16.51
CA GLY A 110 1.62 -21.56 -16.52
C GLY A 110 1.26 -20.97 -15.16
N HIS A 111 1.84 -21.49 -14.06
CA HIS A 111 1.66 -20.90 -12.74
C HIS A 111 2.38 -19.55 -12.63
N VAL A 112 1.81 -18.67 -11.81
CA VAL A 112 2.41 -17.37 -11.48
C VAL A 112 3.14 -17.50 -10.15
N GLU A 113 4.43 -17.22 -10.13
CA GLU A 113 5.24 -17.22 -8.93
C GLU A 113 6.03 -15.93 -8.76
N LEU A 114 6.40 -15.62 -7.51
CA LEU A 114 7.26 -14.49 -7.21
C LEU A 114 8.67 -14.73 -7.77
N GLU A 115 9.22 -13.77 -8.50
CA GLU A 115 10.61 -13.84 -8.98
C GLU A 115 11.57 -13.77 -7.76
N PRO A 116 12.39 -14.82 -7.51
CA PRO A 116 13.19 -14.87 -6.29
C PRO A 116 14.36 -13.89 -6.35
N VAL A 117 14.52 -13.10 -5.30
CA VAL A 117 15.70 -12.24 -5.12
C VAL A 117 16.84 -13.09 -4.55
N PRO A 118 18.08 -12.99 -5.06
CA PRO A 118 19.22 -13.80 -4.62
C PRO A 118 19.73 -13.38 -3.24
N ALA A 119 19.02 -13.83 -2.18
CA ALA A 119 19.31 -13.45 -0.79
C ALA A 119 20.62 -14.04 -0.25
N HIS A 120 21.13 -15.12 -0.83
CA HIS A 120 22.32 -15.84 -0.36
C HIS A 120 23.63 -15.39 -1.02
N VAL A 121 23.57 -14.41 -1.91
CA VAL A 121 24.74 -13.86 -2.60
C VAL A 121 25.50 -12.91 -1.65
N PRO A 122 26.84 -12.89 -1.66
CA PRO A 122 27.64 -11.90 -0.91
C PRO A 122 27.25 -10.46 -1.22
N THR A 123 27.39 -9.58 -0.22
CA THR A 123 26.95 -8.18 -0.35
C THR A 123 27.53 -7.46 -1.58
N PRO A 124 28.84 -7.60 -1.92
CA PRO A 124 29.40 -6.94 -3.11
C PRO A 124 28.79 -7.44 -4.42
N GLU A 125 28.52 -8.73 -4.53
CA GLU A 125 27.90 -9.34 -5.71
C GLU A 125 26.45 -8.90 -5.86
N LEU A 126 25.71 -8.82 -4.74
CA LEU A 126 24.34 -8.34 -4.74
C LEU A 126 24.26 -6.86 -5.15
N ALA A 127 25.17 -6.03 -4.62
CA ALA A 127 25.27 -4.64 -5.00
C ALA A 127 25.54 -4.47 -6.51
N LYS A 128 26.43 -5.31 -7.07
CA LYS A 128 26.70 -5.31 -8.50
C LYS A 128 25.46 -5.69 -9.33
N LEU A 129 24.75 -6.74 -8.93
CA LEU A 129 23.48 -7.13 -9.58
C LEU A 129 22.45 -6.00 -9.55
N ALA A 130 22.37 -5.28 -8.44
CA ALA A 130 21.46 -4.16 -8.29
C ALA A 130 21.86 -2.97 -9.17
N GLU A 131 23.17 -2.67 -9.29
CA GLU A 131 23.71 -1.65 -10.21
C GLU A 131 23.41 -2.01 -11.67
N GLU A 132 23.66 -3.25 -12.07
CA GLU A 132 23.37 -3.74 -13.42
C GLU A 132 21.85 -3.70 -13.74
N ALA A 133 21.00 -3.90 -12.75
CA ALA A 133 19.55 -3.79 -12.85
C ALA A 133 19.02 -2.34 -12.78
N GLY A 134 19.90 -1.35 -12.52
CA GLY A 134 19.52 0.05 -12.40
C GLY A 134 18.79 0.40 -11.09
N VAL A 135 18.95 -0.40 -10.03
CA VAL A 135 18.39 -0.08 -8.70
C VAL A 135 19.08 1.19 -8.18
N PRO A 136 18.35 2.27 -7.86
CA PRO A 136 18.95 3.52 -7.44
C PRO A 136 19.58 3.42 -6.05
N ARG A 137 20.73 4.07 -5.86
CA ARG A 137 21.25 4.36 -4.53
C ARG A 137 20.57 5.61 -4.02
N VAL A 138 19.86 5.49 -2.90
CA VAL A 138 19.13 6.59 -2.26
C VAL A 138 19.99 7.11 -1.09
N GLU A 139 20.43 8.35 -1.21
CA GLU A 139 21.10 9.04 -0.10
C GLU A 139 20.13 9.21 1.08
N ASN A 140 20.62 9.07 2.30
CA ASN A 140 19.82 9.19 3.54
C ASN A 140 18.59 8.27 3.61
N ALA A 141 18.58 7.15 2.84
CA ALA A 141 17.47 6.20 2.80
C ALA A 141 17.01 5.74 4.19
N SER A 142 17.97 5.55 5.14
CA SER A 142 17.66 5.14 6.52
C SER A 142 16.91 6.18 7.32
N ASP A 143 17.13 7.47 7.05
CA ASP A 143 16.53 8.58 7.79
C ASP A 143 15.16 8.94 7.19
N GLU A 144 15.03 8.83 5.88
CA GLU A 144 13.78 9.12 5.16
C GLU A 144 12.77 7.98 5.22
N LEU A 145 13.23 6.71 5.28
CA LEU A 145 12.33 5.55 5.22
C LEU A 145 11.25 5.53 6.31
N PRO A 146 11.51 5.87 7.59
CA PRO A 146 10.46 5.91 8.61
C PRO A 146 9.36 6.92 8.28
N ARG A 147 9.72 8.10 7.78
CA ARG A 147 8.77 9.13 7.37
C ARG A 147 7.92 8.67 6.19
N LEU A 148 8.53 8.17 5.13
CA LEU A 148 7.84 7.67 3.94
C LEU A 148 6.90 6.50 4.27
N ALA A 149 7.37 5.56 5.11
CA ALA A 149 6.57 4.43 5.54
C ALA A 149 5.34 4.85 6.35
N ARG A 150 5.50 5.83 7.25
CA ARG A 150 4.41 6.39 8.07
C ARG A 150 3.36 7.06 7.20
N VAL A 151 3.77 7.92 6.26
CA VAL A 151 2.85 8.64 5.36
C VAL A 151 2.03 7.65 4.52
N VAL A 152 2.68 6.68 3.87
CA VAL A 152 1.98 5.68 3.06
C VAL A 152 1.03 4.81 3.90
N ALA A 153 1.43 4.45 5.12
CA ALA A 153 0.59 3.63 6.00
C ALA A 153 -0.63 4.43 6.52
N ALA A 154 -0.45 5.69 6.89
CA ALA A 154 -1.52 6.59 7.31
C ALA A 154 -2.56 6.80 6.19
N ALA A 155 -2.09 7.11 4.98
CA ALA A 155 -2.96 7.26 3.82
C ALA A 155 -3.74 5.97 3.50
N ARG A 156 -3.11 4.80 3.57
CA ARG A 156 -3.79 3.51 3.39
C ARG A 156 -4.85 3.24 4.45
N ALA A 157 -4.61 3.62 5.70
CA ALA A 157 -5.58 3.48 6.79
C ALA A 157 -6.80 4.36 6.54
N ARG A 158 -6.60 5.66 6.24
CA ARG A 158 -7.69 6.59 5.89
C ARG A 158 -8.51 6.09 4.71
N ARG A 159 -7.83 5.67 3.63
CA ARG A 159 -8.46 5.09 2.46
C ARG A 159 -9.33 3.88 2.80
N GLY A 160 -8.78 2.96 3.60
CA GLY A 160 -9.48 1.74 4.03
C GLY A 160 -10.76 2.05 4.77
N ALA A 161 -10.71 2.94 5.77
CA ALA A 161 -11.88 3.38 6.52
C ALA A 161 -12.92 4.07 5.63
N ALA A 162 -12.50 5.01 4.78
CA ALA A 162 -13.42 5.73 3.90
C ALA A 162 -14.13 4.81 2.88
N VAL A 163 -13.47 3.74 2.39
CA VAL A 163 -14.08 2.75 1.50
C VAL A 163 -15.26 2.02 2.17
N VAL A 164 -15.20 1.76 3.48
CA VAL A 164 -16.32 1.16 4.23
C VAL A 164 -17.53 2.08 4.18
N PHE A 165 -17.37 3.37 4.49
CA PHE A 165 -18.46 4.35 4.45
C PHE A 165 -18.99 4.58 3.04
N MET A 166 -18.11 4.62 2.02
CA MET A 166 -18.54 4.71 0.62
C MET A 166 -19.44 3.52 0.24
N ARG A 167 -19.09 2.33 0.68
CA ARG A 167 -19.84 1.09 0.42
C ARG A 167 -21.24 1.14 1.03
N GLU A 168 -21.33 1.52 2.30
CA GLU A 168 -22.59 1.63 3.03
C GLU A 168 -23.49 2.72 2.44
N ALA A 169 -22.91 3.89 2.15
CA ALA A 169 -23.64 5.01 1.55
C ALA A 169 -24.15 4.69 0.13
N ALA A 170 -23.32 4.03 -0.70
CA ALA A 170 -23.73 3.60 -2.04
C ALA A 170 -24.88 2.61 -2.01
N LEU A 171 -24.90 1.71 -1.02
CA LEU A 171 -26.02 0.79 -0.84
C LEU A 171 -27.28 1.53 -0.38
N ALA A 172 -27.19 2.40 0.62
CA ALA A 172 -28.30 3.19 1.14
C ALA A 172 -28.94 4.06 0.04
N LEU A 173 -28.11 4.69 -0.82
CA LEU A 173 -28.61 5.51 -1.93
C LEU A 173 -29.33 4.68 -3.01
N SER A 174 -29.03 3.39 -3.15
CA SER A 174 -29.69 2.51 -4.12
C SER A 174 -31.02 1.93 -3.62
N GLU A 175 -31.30 2.04 -2.31
CA GLU A 175 -32.50 1.56 -1.66
C GLU A 175 -33.52 2.70 -1.44
N GLU A 176 -34.78 2.34 -1.13
CA GLU A 176 -35.79 3.32 -0.72
C GLU A 176 -35.35 4.04 0.57
N PRO A 177 -35.61 5.36 0.75
CA PRO A 177 -36.41 6.20 -0.16
C PRO A 177 -35.65 6.86 -1.31
N TYR A 178 -34.35 6.64 -1.48
CA TYR A 178 -33.53 7.33 -2.49
C TYR A 178 -33.70 6.76 -3.88
N GLY A 179 -33.59 5.44 -4.05
CA GLY A 179 -33.76 4.72 -5.32
C GLY A 179 -32.82 5.18 -6.45
N TRP A 180 -31.61 5.65 -6.10
CA TRP A 180 -30.66 6.11 -7.10
C TRP A 180 -30.03 4.92 -7.85
N ASP A 181 -29.91 5.05 -9.17
CA ASP A 181 -29.12 4.10 -9.94
C ASP A 181 -27.61 4.29 -9.75
N GLY A 182 -26.84 3.30 -10.19
CA GLY A 182 -25.39 3.32 -10.00
C GLY A 182 -24.66 4.42 -10.78
N GLU A 183 -25.29 4.99 -11.84
CA GLU A 183 -24.73 6.08 -12.61
C GLU A 183 -24.84 7.40 -11.87
N LYS A 184 -26.03 7.70 -11.37
CA LYS A 184 -26.27 8.88 -10.54
C LYS A 184 -25.40 8.90 -9.28
N ILE A 185 -25.24 7.74 -8.61
CA ILE A 185 -24.37 7.61 -7.45
C ILE A 185 -22.90 7.89 -7.83
N ALA A 186 -22.45 7.33 -8.97
CA ALA A 186 -21.08 7.50 -9.44
C ALA A 186 -20.78 8.95 -9.84
N GLU A 187 -21.69 9.61 -10.52
CA GLU A 187 -21.59 11.01 -10.88
C GLU A 187 -21.51 11.91 -9.64
N HIS A 188 -22.40 11.69 -8.69
CA HIS A 188 -22.44 12.45 -7.44
C HIS A 188 -21.15 12.29 -6.61
N ALA A 189 -20.65 11.06 -6.47
CA ALA A 189 -19.39 10.78 -5.77
C ALA A 189 -18.12 11.16 -6.57
N GLY A 190 -18.25 11.49 -7.85
CA GLY A 190 -17.12 11.77 -8.72
C GLY A 190 -16.19 10.58 -8.94
N VAL A 191 -16.77 9.37 -9.09
CA VAL A 191 -16.03 8.11 -9.25
C VAL A 191 -16.56 7.28 -10.43
N ALA A 192 -15.80 6.27 -10.87
CA ALA A 192 -16.23 5.41 -11.96
C ALA A 192 -17.45 4.54 -11.55
N LYS A 193 -18.45 4.40 -12.42
CA LYS A 193 -19.65 3.56 -12.24
C LYS A 193 -19.30 2.12 -11.83
N LYS A 194 -18.24 1.55 -12.42
CA LYS A 194 -17.75 0.21 -12.07
C LYS A 194 -17.39 0.09 -10.60
N LEU A 195 -16.82 1.14 -10.00
CA LEU A 195 -16.46 1.16 -8.58
C LEU A 195 -17.71 1.10 -7.71
N ILE A 196 -18.73 1.91 -8.00
CA ILE A 196 -20.01 1.90 -7.26
C ILE A 196 -20.66 0.52 -7.32
N TRP A 197 -20.73 -0.07 -8.51
CA TRP A 197 -21.29 -1.42 -8.68
C TRP A 197 -20.55 -2.48 -7.83
N GLN A 198 -19.22 -2.43 -7.80
CA GLN A 198 -18.41 -3.31 -6.96
C GLN A 198 -18.68 -3.10 -5.46
N GLN A 199 -18.78 -1.84 -5.03
CA GLN A 199 -19.06 -1.52 -3.62
C GLN A 199 -20.46 -2.00 -3.19
N GLN A 200 -21.47 -1.77 -3.99
CA GLN A 200 -22.84 -2.25 -3.72
C GLN A 200 -22.91 -3.77 -3.64
N ARG A 201 -22.26 -4.47 -4.59
CA ARG A 201 -22.18 -5.94 -4.55
C ARG A 201 -21.54 -6.45 -3.26
N THR A 202 -20.41 -5.85 -2.86
CA THR A 202 -19.72 -6.24 -1.63
C THR A 202 -20.57 -5.96 -0.38
N ALA A 203 -21.31 -4.84 -0.35
CA ALA A 203 -22.19 -4.51 0.75
C ALA A 203 -23.36 -5.50 0.89
N ARG A 204 -23.97 -5.91 -0.23
CA ARG A 204 -25.05 -6.92 -0.23
C ARG A 204 -24.56 -8.25 0.29
N LEU A 205 -23.42 -8.74 -0.20
CA LEU A 205 -22.83 -9.99 0.27
C LEU A 205 -22.51 -9.97 1.77
N ALA A 206 -22.07 -8.84 2.32
CA ALA A 206 -21.79 -8.69 3.74
C ALA A 206 -23.06 -8.65 4.61
N ARG A 207 -24.23 -8.32 4.07
CA ARG A 207 -25.53 -8.40 4.80
C ARG A 207 -26.13 -9.81 4.79
N GLU A 208 -25.76 -10.64 3.82
CA GLU A 208 -26.25 -12.00 3.67
C GLU A 208 -25.43 -13.03 4.47
N SER A 209 -24.25 -12.63 4.96
CA SER A 209 -23.33 -13.45 5.78
C SER A 209 -23.50 -13.25 7.27
#